data_358abfe94bfd22d15b1437e5f24a7138
#
_entry.id   358abfe94bfd22d15b1437e5f24a7138
#
_cell.length_a   1.000
_cell.length_b   1.000
_cell.length_c   1.000
_cell.angle_alpha   90.00
_cell.angle_beta   90.00
_cell.angle_gamma   90.00
#
_symmetry.space_group_name_H-M   'P 1'
#
loop_
_entity.id
_entity.type
_entity.pdbx_description
1 polymer ?
#
loop_
_entity_poly.entity_id
_entity_poly.type
_entity_poly.pdbx_seq_one_letter_code
_entity_poly.pdbx_strand_id
1 'polypeptide(L)'
;MLSKRRILRVSSCSLALFAFAGASASANFSTSPIVGHAYVNDNTSGANTIAGFARHADGSLTPIPGSPFPAGGAGSGAGLASQGALQLSSDGRFLLAVDAASNQVSILRLGLGGVPEPVGAPVSSGGSDPVSIAVSGNLVYVANAGADEPNITGFYLTPWGVLYPLPSSTVALPAGSGPDDVLFDPTGQKLIVPLVNTSTIASFHVRFDGRLVAAPGSPFAAQGPGPFGSEFRPTNPSQLFVSNAHGGEGNGTVSAFNVSFSGELTSIGTSPFADLQTAPCWVEISHDGQFLFTVNTGSGEISSYAITPGGSLVLLGSTPFGSAGAGAVDARLSPDGRTLLVNGSKADVIASFAVNGSSLTELPSSPTPLPVGAVASGIVVD
;
A
#
# COMPACT_ATOMS: atom_id res chain seq x y z
N MET A 1 -77.30 -9.37 -52.85
CA MET A 1 -76.20 -8.45 -52.96
C MET A 1 -75.94 -7.87 -51.54
N LEU A 2 -74.99 -8.45 -50.78
CA LEU A 2 -74.71 -8.14 -49.35
C LEU A 2 -73.44 -7.32 -49.27
N SER A 3 -73.56 -6.12 -48.78
CA SER A 3 -72.45 -5.18 -48.48
C SER A 3 -71.73 -5.60 -47.22
N LYS A 4 -70.40 -5.83 -47.29
CA LYS A 4 -69.54 -6.06 -46.14
C LYS A 4 -69.06 -4.72 -45.58
N ARG A 5 -69.50 -4.34 -44.37
CA ARG A 5 -68.92 -3.24 -43.58
C ARG A 5 -67.62 -3.71 -42.93
N ARG A 6 -66.50 -3.00 -43.19
CA ARG A 6 -65.23 -3.14 -42.47
C ARG A 6 -65.28 -2.33 -41.18
N ILE A 7 -65.05 -2.97 -40.06
CA ILE A 7 -64.89 -2.33 -38.76
C ILE A 7 -63.39 -1.98 -38.59
N LEU A 8 -63.08 -0.68 -38.46
CA LEU A 8 -61.76 -0.23 -38.12
C LEU A 8 -61.55 -0.41 -36.59
N ARG A 9 -60.56 -1.22 -36.19
CA ARG A 9 -60.11 -1.25 -34.80
C ARG A 9 -59.05 -0.19 -34.62
N VAL A 10 -59.30 0.80 -33.75
CA VAL A 10 -58.34 1.77 -33.27
C VAL A 10 -57.54 1.11 -32.10
N SER A 11 -56.27 0.85 -32.32
CA SER A 11 -55.36 0.39 -31.25
C SER A 11 -54.88 1.64 -30.47
N SER A 12 -55.26 1.70 -29.22
CA SER A 12 -54.73 2.68 -28.26
C SER A 12 -53.31 2.30 -27.86
N CYS A 13 -52.33 3.11 -28.26
CA CYS A 13 -50.96 3.00 -27.83
C CYS A 13 -50.83 3.66 -26.46
N SER A 14 -50.74 2.88 -25.39
CA SER A 14 -50.45 3.38 -24.05
C SER A 14 -48.95 3.68 -23.94
N LEU A 15 -48.59 4.95 -23.83
CA LEU A 15 -47.23 5.42 -23.54
C LEU A 15 -46.96 5.16 -22.05
N ALA A 16 -46.13 4.16 -21.75
CA ALA A 16 -45.60 3.98 -20.40
C ALA A 16 -44.44 4.96 -20.16
N LEU A 17 -44.69 5.99 -19.34
CA LEU A 17 -43.62 6.83 -18.82
C LEU A 17 -42.79 6.03 -17.80
N PHE A 18 -41.58 5.65 -18.17
CA PHE A 18 -40.58 5.19 -17.20
C PHE A 18 -39.99 6.41 -16.49
N ALA A 19 -40.39 6.64 -15.26
CA ALA A 19 -39.71 7.56 -14.38
C ALA A 19 -38.37 6.91 -13.94
N PHE A 20 -37.27 7.38 -14.49
CA PHE A 20 -35.95 7.11 -13.94
C PHE A 20 -35.87 7.88 -12.62
N ALA A 21 -36.01 7.17 -11.50
CA ALA A 21 -35.58 7.65 -10.20
C ALA A 21 -34.03 7.64 -10.19
N GLY A 22 -33.45 8.76 -10.53
CA GLY A 22 -32.02 9.01 -10.31
C GLY A 22 -31.78 8.99 -8.79
N ALA A 23 -31.12 7.96 -8.28
CA ALA A 23 -30.58 7.97 -6.95
C ALA A 23 -29.49 9.06 -6.91
N SER A 24 -29.84 10.23 -6.39
CA SER A 24 -28.86 11.25 -6.02
C SER A 24 -28.04 10.67 -4.89
N ALA A 25 -26.81 10.28 -5.15
CA ALA A 25 -25.84 10.01 -4.11
C ALA A 25 -25.67 11.33 -3.34
N SER A 26 -26.23 11.40 -2.14
CA SER A 26 -26.01 12.51 -1.22
C SER A 26 -24.53 12.44 -0.83
N ALA A 27 -23.74 13.41 -1.28
CA ALA A 27 -22.41 13.59 -0.78
C ALA A 27 -22.54 13.91 0.73
N ASN A 28 -22.21 12.96 1.57
CA ASN A 28 -22.12 13.19 3.01
C ASN A 28 -20.93 14.13 3.26
N PHE A 29 -21.21 15.42 3.36
CA PHE A 29 -20.21 16.37 3.83
C PHE A 29 -20.00 16.12 5.32
N SER A 30 -18.83 15.58 5.71
CA SER A 30 -18.45 15.53 7.11
C SER A 30 -18.36 16.98 7.62
N THR A 31 -18.99 17.25 8.76
CA THR A 31 -18.86 18.52 9.48
C THR A 31 -17.65 18.50 10.43
N SER A 32 -16.96 17.36 10.54
CA SER A 32 -15.77 17.19 11.37
C SER A 32 -14.56 17.94 10.76
N PRO A 33 -13.69 18.56 11.58
CA PRO A 33 -12.52 19.26 11.07
C PRO A 33 -11.59 18.36 10.26
N ILE A 34 -10.99 18.90 9.19
CA ILE A 34 -9.91 18.26 8.45
C ILE A 34 -8.66 18.28 9.34
N VAL A 35 -8.03 17.12 9.53
CA VAL A 35 -6.84 16.93 10.38
C VAL A 35 -5.65 16.35 9.62
N GLY A 36 -5.78 16.13 8.31
CA GLY A 36 -4.74 15.64 7.41
C GLY A 36 -5.34 15.12 6.12
N HIS A 37 -4.58 14.32 5.40
CA HIS A 37 -4.99 13.78 4.10
C HIS A 37 -4.61 12.29 3.99
N ALA A 38 -5.23 11.60 3.04
CA ALA A 38 -4.84 10.26 2.62
C ALA A 38 -4.70 10.25 1.09
N TYR A 39 -3.71 9.51 0.60
CA TYR A 39 -3.44 9.40 -0.83
C TYR A 39 -3.27 7.94 -1.22
N VAL A 40 -3.80 7.57 -2.37
CA VAL A 40 -3.66 6.24 -2.96
C VAL A 40 -3.09 6.38 -4.36
N ASN A 41 -2.11 5.56 -4.69
CA ASN A 41 -1.67 5.38 -6.08
C ASN A 41 -2.72 4.51 -6.78
N ASP A 42 -3.46 5.11 -7.71
CA ASP A 42 -4.53 4.42 -8.44
C ASP A 42 -3.99 3.40 -9.44
N ASN A 43 -2.71 3.49 -9.79
CA ASN A 43 -2.06 2.64 -10.79
C ASN A 43 -2.89 2.47 -12.07
N THR A 44 -3.55 3.54 -12.48
CA THR A 44 -4.50 3.55 -13.61
C THR A 44 -3.82 3.20 -14.91
N SER A 45 -4.41 2.33 -15.70
CA SER A 45 -3.88 1.95 -17.01
C SER A 45 -3.69 3.17 -17.92
N GLY A 46 -2.51 3.30 -18.54
CA GLY A 46 -2.14 4.47 -19.30
C GLY A 46 -1.66 5.61 -18.40
N ALA A 47 -2.38 6.73 -18.33
CA ALA A 47 -2.00 7.83 -17.43
C ALA A 47 -2.28 7.46 -15.97
N ASN A 48 -1.22 7.35 -15.17
CA ASN A 48 -1.36 7.06 -13.74
C ASN A 48 -1.93 8.27 -12.98
N THR A 49 -2.74 7.98 -11.95
CA THR A 49 -3.35 9.00 -11.08
C THR A 49 -3.15 8.69 -9.61
N ILE A 50 -3.27 9.73 -8.79
CA ILE A 50 -3.26 9.66 -7.33
C ILE A 50 -4.63 10.12 -6.83
N ALA A 51 -5.37 9.23 -6.18
CA ALA A 51 -6.57 9.61 -5.45
C ALA A 51 -6.17 10.34 -4.16
N GLY A 52 -6.73 11.51 -3.91
CA GLY A 52 -6.48 12.31 -2.72
C GLY A 52 -7.76 12.55 -1.93
N PHE A 53 -7.69 12.40 -0.61
CA PHE A 53 -8.80 12.56 0.33
C PHE A 53 -8.40 13.46 1.49
N ALA A 54 -9.29 14.35 1.90
CA ALA A 54 -9.21 15.02 3.18
C ALA A 54 -9.65 14.05 4.28
N ARG A 55 -8.81 13.89 5.30
CA ARG A 55 -9.07 13.06 6.49
C ARG A 55 -9.64 13.95 7.59
N HIS A 56 -10.79 13.57 8.09
CA HIS A 56 -11.49 14.29 9.15
C HIS A 56 -11.18 13.70 10.54
N ALA A 57 -11.39 14.50 11.60
CA ALA A 57 -11.11 14.10 12.97
C ALA A 57 -11.99 12.93 13.48
N ASP A 58 -13.11 12.67 12.82
CA ASP A 58 -13.96 11.49 13.05
C ASP A 58 -13.52 10.25 12.25
N GLY A 59 -12.41 10.35 11.52
CA GLY A 59 -11.86 9.28 10.67
C GLY A 59 -12.52 9.14 9.30
N SER A 60 -13.54 9.97 8.99
CA SER A 60 -14.15 9.97 7.66
C SER A 60 -13.21 10.57 6.61
N LEU A 61 -13.37 10.14 5.35
CA LEU A 61 -12.62 10.62 4.19
C LEU A 61 -13.57 11.33 3.22
N THR A 62 -13.14 12.48 2.70
CA THR A 62 -13.84 13.17 1.61
C THR A 62 -12.85 13.47 0.48
N PRO A 63 -13.20 13.25 -0.81
CA PRO A 63 -12.29 13.54 -1.90
C PRO A 63 -11.82 14.99 -1.89
N ILE A 64 -10.52 15.21 -2.07
CA ILE A 64 -9.96 16.56 -2.30
C ILE A 64 -10.51 17.08 -3.63
N PRO A 65 -10.97 18.33 -3.72
CA PRO A 65 -11.45 18.90 -4.98
C PRO A 65 -10.43 18.75 -6.10
N GLY A 66 -10.83 18.11 -7.20
CA GLY A 66 -9.96 17.78 -8.34
C GLY A 66 -9.36 16.38 -8.32
N SER A 67 -9.54 15.60 -7.23
CA SER A 67 -9.13 14.19 -7.19
C SER A 67 -9.93 13.36 -8.22
N PRO A 68 -9.28 12.38 -8.93
CA PRO A 68 -7.86 12.02 -8.82
C PRO A 68 -6.92 12.97 -9.59
N PHE A 69 -5.67 13.07 -9.14
CA PHE A 69 -4.65 13.95 -9.69
C PHE A 69 -3.69 13.19 -10.61
N PRO A 70 -3.25 13.74 -11.76
CA PRO A 70 -2.27 13.11 -12.62
C PRO A 70 -0.96 12.87 -11.87
N ALA A 71 -0.42 11.65 -11.90
CA ALA A 71 0.92 11.36 -11.41
C ALA A 71 2.01 11.86 -12.37
N GLY A 72 1.82 11.61 -13.67
CA GLY A 72 2.74 12.05 -14.73
C GLY A 72 3.25 10.91 -15.60
N GLY A 73 3.40 9.71 -15.05
CA GLY A 73 3.76 8.49 -15.77
C GLY A 73 2.56 7.59 -16.07
N ALA A 74 2.82 6.31 -16.35
CA ALA A 74 1.80 5.34 -16.71
C ALA A 74 1.69 4.21 -15.67
N GLY A 75 0.46 3.97 -15.19
CA GLY A 75 0.14 2.82 -14.36
C GLY A 75 -0.14 1.56 -15.21
N SER A 76 -0.05 0.40 -14.58
CA SER A 76 -0.25 -0.89 -15.25
C SER A 76 -1.72 -1.27 -15.41
N GLY A 77 -2.62 -0.72 -14.61
CA GLY A 77 -4.03 -1.13 -14.54
C GLY A 77 -4.22 -2.53 -13.95
N ALA A 78 -3.22 -3.04 -13.23
CA ALA A 78 -3.23 -4.33 -12.54
C ALA A 78 -2.67 -4.17 -11.12
N GLY A 79 -3.04 -5.04 -10.19
CA GLY A 79 -2.47 -5.04 -8.85
C GLY A 79 -0.96 -5.23 -8.89
N LEU A 80 -0.21 -4.42 -8.16
CA LEU A 80 1.25 -4.51 -8.11
C LEU A 80 1.75 -5.62 -7.18
N ALA A 81 0.87 -6.15 -6.32
CA ALA A 81 1.25 -7.15 -5.33
C ALA A 81 2.50 -6.70 -4.54
N SER A 82 2.44 -5.51 -3.94
CA SER A 82 3.57 -4.89 -3.25
C SER A 82 3.10 -4.01 -2.10
N GLN A 83 3.97 -3.78 -1.15
CA GLN A 83 3.83 -2.75 -0.11
C GLN A 83 4.66 -1.53 -0.50
N GLY A 84 4.12 -0.32 -0.29
CA GLY A 84 4.91 0.91 -0.45
C GLY A 84 5.00 1.46 -1.88
N ALA A 85 4.03 1.17 -2.76
CA ALA A 85 3.99 1.75 -4.12
C ALA A 85 3.76 3.27 -4.15
N LEU A 86 3.40 3.86 -3.02
CA LEU A 86 3.30 5.29 -2.76
C LEU A 86 3.96 5.62 -1.44
N GLN A 87 4.78 6.66 -1.38
CA GLN A 87 5.45 7.10 -0.15
C GLN A 87 5.44 8.62 0.00
N LEU A 88 5.47 9.08 1.25
CA LEU A 88 5.76 10.48 1.58
C LEU A 88 7.27 10.69 1.68
N SER A 89 7.75 11.87 1.26
CA SER A 89 9.10 12.31 1.64
C SER A 89 9.20 12.44 3.17
N SER A 90 10.39 12.28 3.72
CA SER A 90 10.60 12.35 5.18
C SER A 90 10.15 13.68 5.83
N ASP A 91 10.04 14.74 5.06
CA ASP A 91 9.53 16.04 5.51
C ASP A 91 8.03 16.26 5.20
N GLY A 92 7.34 15.24 4.65
CA GLY A 92 5.92 15.27 4.33
C GLY A 92 5.51 16.18 3.18
N ARG A 93 6.48 16.79 2.44
CA ARG A 93 6.16 17.78 1.39
C ARG A 93 5.91 17.19 0.02
N PHE A 94 6.33 15.96 -0.22
CA PHE A 94 6.23 15.32 -1.52
C PHE A 94 5.65 13.92 -1.40
N LEU A 95 4.86 13.55 -2.40
CA LEU A 95 4.51 12.15 -2.69
C LEU A 95 5.50 11.62 -3.73
N LEU A 96 5.91 10.37 -3.55
CA LEU A 96 6.69 9.60 -4.51
C LEU A 96 5.83 8.40 -4.91
N ALA A 97 5.49 8.29 -6.18
CA ALA A 97 4.63 7.24 -6.71
C ALA A 97 5.35 6.41 -7.77
N VAL A 98 5.21 5.09 -7.73
CA VAL A 98 5.63 4.24 -8.84
C VAL A 98 4.67 4.40 -10.02
N ASP A 99 5.20 4.43 -11.23
CA ASP A 99 4.51 4.38 -12.50
C ASP A 99 4.93 3.09 -13.21
N ALA A 100 4.30 1.98 -12.84
CA ALA A 100 4.79 0.63 -13.14
C ALA A 100 4.92 0.36 -14.64
N ALA A 101 3.93 0.77 -15.46
CA ALA A 101 3.96 0.52 -16.90
C ALA A 101 4.97 1.39 -17.67
N SER A 102 5.33 2.55 -17.15
CA SER A 102 6.34 3.42 -17.77
C SER A 102 7.75 3.26 -17.18
N ASN A 103 7.91 2.39 -16.16
CA ASN A 103 9.19 2.16 -15.48
C ASN A 103 9.77 3.44 -14.86
N GLN A 104 8.90 4.23 -14.22
CA GLN A 104 9.24 5.57 -13.72
C GLN A 104 8.77 5.75 -12.27
N VAL A 105 9.26 6.83 -11.67
CA VAL A 105 8.78 7.37 -10.39
C VAL A 105 8.36 8.81 -10.60
N SER A 106 7.15 9.13 -10.22
CA SER A 106 6.61 10.49 -10.19
C SER A 106 6.82 11.13 -8.83
N ILE A 107 7.13 12.42 -8.83
CA ILE A 107 7.20 13.25 -7.62
C ILE A 107 6.11 14.30 -7.70
N LEU A 108 5.28 14.38 -6.65
CA LEU A 108 4.23 15.39 -6.57
C LEU A 108 4.42 16.20 -5.28
N ARG A 109 4.40 17.52 -5.41
CA ARG A 109 4.43 18.41 -4.23
C ARG A 109 3.03 18.50 -3.65
N LEU A 110 2.93 18.41 -2.32
CA LEU A 110 1.69 18.69 -1.61
C LEU A 110 1.54 20.20 -1.43
N GLY A 111 0.52 20.75 -2.10
CA GLY A 111 0.14 22.16 -2.04
C GLY A 111 -0.85 22.45 -0.92
N LEU A 112 -1.42 23.66 -0.92
CA LEU A 112 -2.44 24.03 0.04
C LEU A 112 -3.65 23.11 -0.05
N GLY A 113 -4.18 22.70 1.10
CA GLY A 113 -5.32 21.79 1.18
C GLY A 113 -5.02 20.37 0.71
N GLY A 114 -3.74 19.97 0.70
CA GLY A 114 -3.32 18.61 0.36
C GLY A 114 -3.36 18.30 -1.15
N VAL A 115 -3.49 19.30 -2.03
CA VAL A 115 -3.54 19.08 -3.49
C VAL A 115 -2.17 18.66 -4.01
N PRO A 116 -2.00 17.43 -4.59
CA PRO A 116 -0.75 17.01 -5.18
C PRO A 116 -0.53 17.67 -6.55
N GLU A 117 0.68 18.21 -6.77
CA GLU A 117 1.08 18.84 -8.03
C GLU A 117 2.38 18.19 -8.54
N PRO A 118 2.43 17.66 -9.79
CA PRO A 118 3.64 17.05 -10.34
C PRO A 118 4.84 18.01 -10.33
N VAL A 119 6.01 17.51 -9.93
CA VAL A 119 7.28 18.25 -9.96
C VAL A 119 8.13 17.76 -11.14
N GLY A 120 8.02 18.46 -12.25
CA GLY A 120 8.73 18.07 -13.48
C GLY A 120 8.17 16.81 -14.14
N ALA A 121 8.99 16.18 -14.98
CA ALA A 121 8.64 14.90 -15.60
C ALA A 121 9.03 13.72 -14.69
N PRO A 122 8.32 12.58 -14.78
CA PRO A 122 8.69 11.36 -14.07
C PRO A 122 10.12 10.91 -14.40
N VAL A 123 10.81 10.32 -13.43
CA VAL A 123 12.20 9.87 -13.54
C VAL A 123 12.23 8.35 -13.71
N SER A 124 13.14 7.82 -14.55
CA SER A 124 13.33 6.37 -14.66
C SER A 124 13.60 5.75 -13.30
N SER A 125 12.92 4.64 -12.96
CA SER A 125 13.10 3.88 -11.72
C SER A 125 14.46 3.15 -11.63
N GLY A 126 15.19 3.10 -12.75
CA GLY A 126 16.47 2.37 -12.85
C GLY A 126 16.33 0.88 -13.13
N GLY A 127 15.11 0.41 -13.41
CA GLY A 127 14.77 -0.96 -13.78
C GLY A 127 13.43 -1.03 -14.49
N SER A 128 12.83 -2.20 -14.53
CA SER A 128 11.49 -2.41 -15.07
C SER A 128 10.53 -2.86 -13.97
N ASP A 129 9.26 -2.49 -14.14
CA ASP A 129 8.17 -2.80 -13.21
C ASP A 129 8.47 -2.35 -11.76
N PRO A 130 8.62 -1.02 -11.50
CA PRO A 130 8.78 -0.51 -10.15
C PRO A 130 7.52 -0.78 -9.34
N VAL A 131 7.69 -1.32 -8.13
CA VAL A 131 6.58 -1.77 -7.28
C VAL A 131 6.59 -1.16 -5.88
N SER A 132 7.74 -0.77 -5.36
CA SER A 132 7.88 -0.26 -3.99
C SER A 132 8.95 0.83 -3.89
N ILE A 133 8.74 1.77 -2.98
CA ILE A 133 9.65 2.90 -2.71
C ILE A 133 9.94 2.95 -1.21
N ALA A 134 11.20 3.09 -0.84
CA ALA A 134 11.63 3.41 0.52
C ALA A 134 12.24 4.82 0.58
N VAL A 135 11.94 5.55 1.65
CA VAL A 135 12.46 6.90 1.87
C VAL A 135 13.08 7.01 3.26
N SER A 136 14.32 7.51 3.32
CA SER A 136 14.98 7.86 4.59
C SER A 136 15.79 9.15 4.44
N GLY A 137 15.35 10.23 5.08
CA GLY A 137 15.89 11.55 4.84
C GLY A 137 15.74 11.95 3.37
N ASN A 138 16.87 12.17 2.70
CA ASN A 138 16.90 12.47 1.27
C ASN A 138 17.25 11.26 0.40
N LEU A 139 17.52 10.11 0.99
CA LEU A 139 17.82 8.87 0.29
C LEU A 139 16.53 8.14 -0.06
N VAL A 140 16.42 7.70 -1.30
CA VAL A 140 15.27 6.95 -1.81
C VAL A 140 15.79 5.68 -2.48
N TYR A 141 15.16 4.54 -2.23
CA TYR A 141 15.37 3.31 -2.99
C TYR A 141 14.07 2.84 -3.60
N VAL A 142 14.16 2.32 -4.82
CA VAL A 142 13.03 1.80 -5.59
C VAL A 142 13.29 0.32 -5.88
N ALA A 143 12.32 -0.53 -5.57
CA ALA A 143 12.34 -1.93 -5.97
C ALA A 143 11.69 -2.07 -7.35
N ASN A 144 12.40 -2.70 -8.28
CA ASN A 144 11.97 -2.99 -9.64
C ASN A 144 11.81 -4.52 -9.77
N ALA A 145 10.59 -4.98 -10.04
CA ALA A 145 10.21 -6.40 -10.02
C ALA A 145 10.30 -7.09 -11.39
N GLY A 146 10.84 -6.43 -12.41
CA GLY A 146 10.99 -7.01 -13.73
C GLY A 146 11.61 -8.41 -13.68
N ALA A 147 10.92 -9.41 -14.25
CA ALA A 147 11.18 -10.83 -14.01
C ALA A 147 12.62 -11.27 -14.34
N ASP A 148 13.18 -10.74 -15.42
CA ASP A 148 14.51 -11.15 -15.90
C ASP A 148 15.64 -10.46 -15.14
N GLU A 149 15.47 -9.19 -14.77
CA GLU A 149 16.49 -8.35 -14.16
C GLU A 149 15.93 -7.55 -12.96
N PRO A 150 15.38 -8.21 -11.91
CA PRO A 150 14.93 -7.50 -10.74
C PRO A 150 16.10 -6.81 -10.04
N ASN A 151 15.86 -5.62 -9.55
CA ASN A 151 16.91 -4.84 -8.90
C ASN A 151 16.31 -3.83 -7.89
N ILE A 152 17.18 -3.24 -7.09
CA ILE A 152 16.88 -2.02 -6.33
C ILE A 152 17.82 -0.92 -6.78
N THR A 153 17.28 0.29 -6.99
CA THR A 153 18.06 1.46 -7.43
C THR A 153 17.87 2.62 -6.47
N GLY A 154 18.98 3.25 -6.09
CA GLY A 154 19.01 4.37 -5.18
C GLY A 154 18.98 5.72 -5.88
N PHE A 155 18.37 6.68 -5.20
CA PHE A 155 18.23 8.07 -5.66
C PHE A 155 18.46 9.04 -4.51
N TYR A 156 18.70 10.29 -4.86
CA TYR A 156 18.75 11.42 -3.94
C TYR A 156 17.59 12.38 -4.25
N LEU A 157 16.70 12.60 -3.28
CA LEU A 157 15.62 13.56 -3.37
C LEU A 157 16.09 14.93 -2.87
N THR A 158 16.02 15.94 -3.71
CA THR A 158 16.39 17.31 -3.32
C THR A 158 15.28 17.99 -2.50
N PRO A 159 15.59 19.07 -1.77
CA PRO A 159 14.59 19.87 -1.05
C PRO A 159 13.52 20.52 -1.96
N TRP A 160 13.73 20.51 -3.27
CA TRP A 160 12.79 21.05 -4.27
C TRP A 160 11.95 19.97 -4.96
N GLY A 161 12.10 18.68 -4.58
CA GLY A 161 11.36 17.57 -5.14
C GLY A 161 11.97 17.00 -6.43
N VAL A 162 13.23 17.30 -6.72
CA VAL A 162 13.91 16.68 -7.86
C VAL A 162 14.59 15.39 -7.41
N LEU A 163 14.33 14.30 -8.12
CA LEU A 163 14.91 12.98 -7.85
C LEU A 163 16.08 12.73 -8.80
N TYR A 164 17.29 12.57 -8.26
CA TYR A 164 18.50 12.27 -9.01
C TYR A 164 18.95 10.83 -8.75
N PRO A 165 19.29 10.04 -9.80
CA PRO A 165 19.90 8.73 -9.60
C PRO A 165 21.19 8.83 -8.78
N LEU A 166 21.34 7.99 -7.77
CA LEU A 166 22.59 7.84 -7.03
C LEU A 166 23.54 6.96 -7.85
N PRO A 167 24.70 7.47 -8.32
CA PRO A 167 25.59 6.71 -9.18
C PRO A 167 26.07 5.41 -8.54
N SER A 168 26.04 4.30 -9.30
CA SER A 168 26.46 2.96 -8.85
C SER A 168 25.70 2.44 -7.61
N SER A 169 24.42 2.84 -7.45
CA SER A 169 23.55 2.38 -6.38
C SER A 169 22.67 1.19 -6.76
N THR A 170 22.56 0.90 -8.05
CA THR A 170 21.74 -0.24 -8.50
C THR A 170 22.37 -1.55 -8.03
N VAL A 171 21.57 -2.36 -7.32
CA VAL A 171 21.95 -3.69 -6.86
C VAL A 171 21.03 -4.70 -7.53
N ALA A 172 21.60 -5.61 -8.32
CA ALA A 172 20.86 -6.71 -8.91
C ALA A 172 20.36 -7.67 -7.83
N LEU A 173 19.14 -8.16 -7.99
CA LEU A 173 18.54 -9.20 -7.18
C LEU A 173 18.52 -10.51 -7.99
N PRO A 174 18.34 -11.68 -7.34
CA PRO A 174 18.24 -12.95 -8.06
C PRO A 174 17.14 -12.92 -9.11
N ALA A 175 17.39 -13.40 -10.32
CA ALA A 175 16.40 -13.46 -11.38
C ALA A 175 15.13 -14.19 -10.94
N GLY A 176 13.97 -13.64 -11.26
CA GLY A 176 12.67 -14.18 -10.87
C GLY A 176 12.36 -14.10 -9.38
N SER A 177 13.16 -13.41 -8.57
CA SER A 177 12.96 -13.36 -7.10
C SER A 177 11.68 -12.64 -6.66
N GLY A 178 11.17 -11.69 -7.47
CA GLY A 178 9.95 -10.94 -7.18
C GLY A 178 10.07 -10.10 -5.90
N PRO A 179 10.86 -9.01 -5.91
CA PRO A 179 10.83 -8.06 -4.82
C PRO A 179 9.44 -7.39 -4.79
N ASP A 180 8.83 -7.32 -3.62
CA ASP A 180 7.48 -6.77 -3.41
C ASP A 180 7.45 -5.61 -2.44
N ASP A 181 8.49 -5.45 -1.65
CA ASP A 181 8.67 -4.35 -0.71
C ASP A 181 10.14 -3.94 -0.66
N VAL A 182 10.39 -2.68 -0.34
CA VAL A 182 11.70 -2.16 0.03
C VAL A 182 11.53 -1.21 1.22
N LEU A 183 12.28 -1.45 2.29
CA LEU A 183 12.06 -0.75 3.55
C LEU A 183 13.38 -0.37 4.21
N PHE A 184 13.52 0.91 4.61
CA PHE A 184 14.57 1.33 5.55
C PHE A 184 14.17 1.00 7.00
N ASP A 185 15.17 0.67 7.83
CA ASP A 185 14.96 0.73 9.26
C ASP A 185 14.77 2.19 9.73
N PRO A 186 14.15 2.43 10.91
CA PRO A 186 13.88 3.80 11.40
C PRO A 186 15.13 4.69 11.54
N THR A 187 16.34 4.10 11.54
CA THR A 187 17.60 4.85 11.60
C THR A 187 18.16 5.20 10.21
N GLY A 188 17.60 4.61 9.13
CA GLY A 188 18.10 4.74 7.76
C GLY A 188 19.44 4.03 7.50
N GLN A 189 19.88 3.16 8.41
CA GLN A 189 21.17 2.48 8.31
C GLN A 189 21.06 1.07 7.69
N LYS A 190 19.88 0.52 7.62
CA LYS A 190 19.60 -0.79 7.03
C LYS A 190 18.48 -0.68 6.00
N LEU A 191 18.52 -1.54 5.00
CA LEU A 191 17.47 -1.66 4.00
C LEU A 191 17.16 -3.14 3.79
N ILE A 192 15.87 -3.47 3.79
CA ILE A 192 15.34 -4.82 3.65
C ILE A 192 14.53 -4.91 2.36
N VAL A 193 14.60 -6.07 1.71
CA VAL A 193 13.82 -6.38 0.50
C VAL A 193 13.33 -7.83 0.61
N PRO A 194 12.06 -8.08 0.91
CA PRO A 194 11.47 -9.40 0.77
C PRO A 194 11.46 -9.83 -0.69
N LEU A 195 11.73 -11.11 -0.94
CA LEU A 195 11.82 -11.73 -2.25
C LEU A 195 10.83 -12.89 -2.28
N VAL A 196 9.60 -12.59 -2.70
CA VAL A 196 8.43 -13.47 -2.59
C VAL A 196 8.67 -14.83 -3.21
N ASN A 197 9.12 -14.84 -4.47
CA ASN A 197 9.17 -16.06 -5.28
C ASN A 197 10.29 -17.01 -4.85
N THR A 198 11.34 -16.50 -4.22
CA THR A 198 12.46 -17.31 -3.72
C THR A 198 12.36 -17.63 -2.23
N SER A 199 11.35 -17.08 -1.54
CA SER A 199 11.17 -17.19 -0.10
C SER A 199 12.44 -16.80 0.67
N THR A 200 13.04 -15.68 0.27
CA THR A 200 14.24 -15.12 0.91
C THR A 200 14.05 -13.63 1.21
N ILE A 201 14.93 -13.08 2.03
CA ILE A 201 14.93 -11.65 2.39
C ILE A 201 16.34 -11.13 2.15
N ALA A 202 16.47 -10.20 1.20
CA ALA A 202 17.72 -9.48 1.01
C ALA A 202 17.84 -8.37 2.05
N SER A 203 19.02 -8.27 2.67
CA SER A 203 19.30 -7.31 3.71
C SER A 203 20.62 -6.60 3.44
N PHE A 204 20.64 -5.30 3.68
CA PHE A 204 21.77 -4.43 3.35
C PHE A 204 22.06 -3.47 4.51
N HIS A 205 23.34 -3.16 4.66
CA HIS A 205 23.81 -2.00 5.40
C HIS A 205 23.91 -0.79 4.44
N VAL A 206 23.39 0.36 4.88
CA VAL A 206 23.44 1.63 4.12
C VAL A 206 24.70 2.38 4.51
N ARG A 207 25.56 2.63 3.53
CA ARG A 207 26.79 3.41 3.74
C ARG A 207 26.50 4.90 3.89
N PHE A 208 27.46 5.66 4.40
CA PHE A 208 27.37 7.13 4.55
C PHE A 208 27.16 7.85 3.21
N ASP A 209 27.55 7.24 2.07
CA ASP A 209 27.35 7.75 0.72
C ASP A 209 26.01 7.31 0.09
N GLY A 210 25.16 6.66 0.88
CA GLY A 210 23.84 6.15 0.48
C GLY A 210 23.85 4.83 -0.26
N ARG A 211 25.03 4.27 -0.63
CA ARG A 211 25.11 2.97 -1.33
C ARG A 211 24.92 1.83 -0.36
N LEU A 212 24.52 0.68 -0.90
CA LEU A 212 24.25 -0.52 -0.15
C LEU A 212 25.43 -1.48 -0.15
N VAL A 213 25.62 -2.17 0.99
CA VAL A 213 26.48 -3.33 1.11
C VAL A 213 25.63 -4.48 1.64
N ALA A 214 25.58 -5.60 0.91
CA ALA A 214 24.84 -6.76 1.36
C ALA A 214 25.33 -7.22 2.75
N ALA A 215 24.39 -7.52 3.63
CA ALA A 215 24.71 -8.09 4.94
C ALA A 215 25.40 -9.45 4.79
N PRO A 216 26.34 -9.83 5.68
CA PRO A 216 26.93 -11.16 5.66
C PRO A 216 25.83 -12.24 5.70
N GLY A 217 25.81 -13.11 4.69
CA GLY A 217 24.78 -14.16 4.55
C GLY A 217 23.50 -13.76 3.80
N SER A 218 23.37 -12.49 3.37
CA SER A 218 22.23 -12.05 2.55
C SER A 218 22.30 -12.67 1.12
N PRO A 219 21.14 -13.10 0.54
CA PRO A 219 19.80 -13.07 1.12
C PRO A 219 19.59 -14.21 2.14
N PHE A 220 18.82 -13.91 3.20
CA PHE A 220 18.47 -14.88 4.25
C PHE A 220 17.23 -15.67 3.85
N ALA A 221 17.14 -16.93 4.27
CA ALA A 221 15.90 -17.69 4.15
C ALA A 221 14.79 -17.03 4.98
N ALA A 222 13.62 -16.82 4.38
CA ALA A 222 12.41 -16.46 5.09
C ALA A 222 11.99 -17.63 6.00
N GLN A 223 11.27 -17.34 7.09
CA GLN A 223 10.81 -18.38 8.02
C GLN A 223 9.51 -19.03 7.59
N GLY A 224 8.81 -18.43 6.60
CA GLY A 224 7.64 -18.97 5.93
C GLY A 224 7.70 -18.71 4.42
N PRO A 225 6.85 -19.38 3.63
CA PRO A 225 6.84 -19.22 2.18
C PRO A 225 6.21 -17.88 1.75
N GLY A 226 6.83 -17.24 0.76
CA GLY A 226 6.37 -15.98 0.19
C GLY A 226 6.41 -14.83 1.19
N PRO A 227 7.62 -14.42 1.68
CA PRO A 227 7.76 -13.20 2.48
C PRO A 227 7.25 -12.02 1.65
N PHE A 228 6.44 -11.17 2.28
CA PHE A 228 5.75 -10.10 1.59
C PHE A 228 5.95 -8.77 2.35
N GLY A 229 4.89 -8.06 2.73
CA GLY A 229 5.03 -6.79 3.42
C GLY A 229 5.85 -6.90 4.70
N SER A 230 6.64 -5.87 4.96
CA SER A 230 7.56 -5.83 6.09
C SER A 230 7.52 -4.50 6.83
N GLU A 231 7.81 -4.55 8.15
CA GLU A 231 7.93 -3.34 8.95
C GLU A 231 8.91 -3.53 10.12
N PHE A 232 9.70 -2.49 10.38
CA PHE A 232 10.51 -2.39 11.58
C PHE A 232 9.68 -1.85 12.74
N ARG A 233 9.90 -2.41 13.94
CA ARG A 233 9.27 -1.88 15.15
C ARG A 233 9.68 -0.42 15.37
N PRO A 234 8.75 0.55 15.40
CA PRO A 234 9.10 1.97 15.53
C PRO A 234 9.91 2.28 16.79
N THR A 235 9.64 1.56 17.90
CA THR A 235 10.31 1.73 19.20
C THR A 235 11.55 0.87 19.38
N ASN A 236 11.83 -0.05 18.46
CA ASN A 236 13.03 -0.88 18.45
C ASN A 236 13.50 -1.21 17.02
N PRO A 237 14.36 -0.39 16.41
CA PRO A 237 14.80 -0.54 15.03
C PRO A 237 15.63 -1.80 14.74
N SER A 238 15.88 -2.63 15.76
CA SER A 238 16.52 -3.93 15.58
C SER A 238 15.52 -5.08 15.45
N GLN A 239 14.21 -4.81 15.51
CA GLN A 239 13.17 -5.83 15.34
C GLN A 239 12.43 -5.58 14.03
N LEU A 240 12.46 -6.59 13.15
CA LEU A 240 11.79 -6.63 11.84
C LEU A 240 10.71 -7.70 11.87
N PHE A 241 9.54 -7.35 11.30
CA PHE A 241 8.44 -8.28 11.09
C PHE A 241 8.13 -8.37 9.60
N VAL A 242 7.87 -9.59 9.10
CA VAL A 242 7.62 -9.87 7.69
C VAL A 242 6.46 -10.85 7.58
N SER A 243 5.41 -10.51 6.85
CA SER A 243 4.31 -11.44 6.56
C SER A 243 4.76 -12.52 5.58
N ASN A 244 4.18 -13.72 5.64
CA ASN A 244 4.46 -14.83 4.72
C ASN A 244 3.15 -15.26 4.06
N ALA A 245 2.95 -14.86 2.80
CA ALA A 245 1.66 -14.90 2.13
C ALA A 245 1.32 -16.25 1.45
N HIS A 246 2.30 -17.10 1.21
CA HIS A 246 2.14 -18.29 0.37
C HIS A 246 1.99 -19.61 1.13
N GLY A 247 1.59 -19.57 2.40
CA GLY A 247 1.34 -20.75 3.24
C GLY A 247 0.13 -21.60 2.84
N GLY A 248 -0.74 -21.05 1.98
CA GLY A 248 -2.02 -21.63 1.62
C GLY A 248 -3.17 -21.22 2.55
N GLU A 249 -4.35 -21.78 2.33
CA GLU A 249 -5.56 -21.43 3.07
C GLU A 249 -5.41 -21.67 4.57
N GLY A 250 -5.63 -20.63 5.37
CA GLY A 250 -5.53 -20.66 6.84
C GLY A 250 -4.12 -20.83 7.41
N ASN A 251 -3.07 -20.86 6.56
CA ASN A 251 -1.69 -21.13 6.98
C ASN A 251 -0.76 -19.91 6.82
N GLY A 252 -1.31 -18.71 6.78
CA GLY A 252 -0.54 -17.48 6.86
C GLY A 252 0.28 -17.40 8.13
N THR A 253 1.45 -16.76 8.06
CA THR A 253 2.33 -16.56 9.22
C THR A 253 3.00 -15.20 9.18
N VAL A 254 3.52 -14.74 10.32
CA VAL A 254 4.37 -13.55 10.42
C VAL A 254 5.72 -13.96 10.98
N SER A 255 6.78 -13.67 10.25
CA SER A 255 8.17 -13.84 10.68
C SER A 255 8.60 -12.67 11.55
N ALA A 256 9.43 -12.94 12.56
CA ALA A 256 10.07 -11.92 13.40
C ALA A 256 11.57 -12.15 13.48
N PHE A 257 12.33 -11.09 13.24
CA PHE A 257 13.80 -11.14 13.24
C PHE A 257 14.40 -10.05 14.12
N ASN A 258 15.51 -10.39 14.77
CA ASN A 258 16.49 -9.40 15.21
C ASN A 258 17.41 -9.09 14.02
N VAL A 259 17.66 -7.80 13.80
CA VAL A 259 18.53 -7.32 12.74
C VAL A 259 19.77 -6.71 13.37
N SER A 260 20.95 -7.29 13.10
CA SER A 260 22.22 -6.82 13.62
C SER A 260 22.60 -5.45 13.02
N PHE A 261 23.66 -4.82 13.54
CA PHE A 261 24.20 -3.59 12.96
C PHE A 261 24.61 -3.75 11.49
N SER A 262 25.18 -4.91 11.14
CA SER A 262 25.59 -5.25 9.77
C SER A 262 24.43 -5.71 8.87
N GLY A 263 23.21 -5.81 9.42
CA GLY A 263 22.00 -6.21 8.67
C GLY A 263 21.72 -7.72 8.69
N GLU A 264 22.46 -8.52 9.48
CA GLU A 264 22.21 -9.97 9.60
C GLU A 264 20.88 -10.23 10.31
N LEU A 265 20.09 -11.16 9.77
CA LEU A 265 18.79 -11.54 10.33
C LEU A 265 18.91 -12.79 11.20
N THR A 266 18.41 -12.72 12.42
CA THR A 266 18.30 -13.86 13.34
C THR A 266 16.88 -13.99 13.87
N SER A 267 16.37 -15.23 13.97
CA SER A 267 15.00 -15.50 14.41
C SER A 267 14.72 -15.00 15.82
N ILE A 268 13.51 -14.50 16.06
CA ILE A 268 13.00 -14.18 17.40
C ILE A 268 12.11 -15.32 17.88
N GLY A 269 12.47 -15.93 19.00
CA GLY A 269 11.66 -16.94 19.67
C GLY A 269 11.31 -18.13 18.77
N THR A 270 10.02 -18.43 18.71
CA THR A 270 9.46 -19.55 17.91
C THR A 270 8.93 -19.09 16.55
N SER A 271 9.41 -17.93 16.06
CA SER A 271 9.03 -17.44 14.72
C SER A 271 9.25 -18.51 13.63
N PRO A 272 8.33 -18.63 12.62
CA PRO A 272 7.23 -17.72 12.34
C PRO A 272 6.01 -17.97 13.25
N PHE A 273 5.24 -16.90 13.48
CA PHE A 273 4.02 -16.94 14.28
C PHE A 273 2.80 -17.16 13.40
N ALA A 274 1.89 -18.07 13.80
CA ALA A 274 0.69 -18.36 13.04
C ALA A 274 -0.25 -17.14 12.94
N ASP A 275 -0.81 -16.93 11.75
CA ASP A 275 -1.84 -15.92 11.48
C ASP A 275 -3.25 -16.51 11.45
N LEU A 276 -3.36 -17.79 11.13
CA LEU A 276 -4.62 -18.53 10.98
C LEU A 276 -5.54 -17.96 9.89
N GLN A 277 -4.99 -17.10 9.02
CA GLN A 277 -5.66 -16.48 7.90
C GLN A 277 -4.97 -16.85 6.58
N THR A 278 -5.51 -16.37 5.46
CA THR A 278 -5.02 -16.68 4.12
C THR A 278 -4.35 -15.46 3.51
N ALA A 279 -3.11 -15.63 3.07
CA ALA A 279 -2.31 -14.63 2.38
C ALA A 279 -2.19 -13.31 3.18
N PRO A 280 -1.54 -13.31 4.36
CA PRO A 280 -1.12 -12.07 5.02
C PRO A 280 -0.08 -11.38 4.14
N CYS A 281 -0.46 -10.25 3.55
CA CYS A 281 0.37 -9.57 2.58
C CYS A 281 1.02 -8.30 3.14
N TRP A 282 0.29 -7.48 3.90
CA TRP A 282 0.79 -6.19 4.39
C TRP A 282 0.91 -6.19 5.90
N VAL A 283 1.90 -5.45 6.39
CA VAL A 283 2.19 -5.29 7.82
C VAL A 283 2.15 -3.82 8.18
N GLU A 284 1.51 -3.50 9.30
CA GLU A 284 1.49 -2.16 9.90
C GLU A 284 1.66 -2.30 11.41
N ILE A 285 2.49 -1.46 12.04
CA ILE A 285 2.78 -1.53 13.48
C ILE A 285 2.33 -0.25 14.16
N SER A 286 1.66 -0.37 15.31
CA SER A 286 1.27 0.79 16.12
C SER A 286 2.49 1.64 16.50
N HIS A 287 2.34 2.96 16.55
CA HIS A 287 3.46 3.89 16.78
C HIS A 287 4.16 3.68 18.13
N ASP A 288 3.45 3.12 19.11
CA ASP A 288 4.03 2.72 20.40
C ASP A 288 4.76 1.37 20.35
N GLY A 289 4.71 0.69 19.18
CA GLY A 289 5.36 -0.60 18.95
C GLY A 289 4.76 -1.75 19.74
N GLN A 290 3.52 -1.64 20.24
CA GLN A 290 2.89 -2.68 21.05
C GLN A 290 2.04 -3.65 20.24
N PHE A 291 1.50 -3.20 19.10
CA PHE A 291 0.59 -4.00 18.27
C PHE A 291 1.06 -4.04 16.82
N LEU A 292 0.82 -5.18 16.18
CA LEU A 292 1.05 -5.40 14.76
C LEU A 292 -0.27 -5.85 14.13
N PHE A 293 -0.55 -5.30 12.95
CA PHE A 293 -1.69 -5.63 12.12
C PHE A 293 -1.21 -6.23 10.80
N THR A 294 -1.81 -7.35 10.38
CA THR A 294 -1.59 -7.90 9.04
C THR A 294 -2.88 -7.87 8.24
N VAL A 295 -2.76 -7.42 7.00
CA VAL A 295 -3.89 -7.41 6.07
C VAL A 295 -3.86 -8.70 5.26
N ASN A 296 -4.91 -9.53 5.39
CA ASN A 296 -5.01 -10.86 4.80
C ASN A 296 -5.84 -10.82 3.52
N THR A 297 -5.16 -10.70 2.38
CA THR A 297 -5.81 -10.51 1.07
C THR A 297 -6.72 -11.68 0.69
N GLY A 298 -6.31 -12.90 1.04
CA GLY A 298 -7.04 -14.12 0.67
C GLY A 298 -8.31 -14.34 1.49
N SER A 299 -8.27 -14.08 2.80
CA SER A 299 -9.42 -14.25 3.70
C SER A 299 -10.25 -12.96 3.85
N GLY A 300 -9.72 -11.77 3.50
CA GLY A 300 -10.41 -10.51 3.70
C GLY A 300 -10.56 -10.14 5.18
N GLU A 301 -9.53 -10.40 5.97
CA GLU A 301 -9.46 -10.15 7.41
C GLU A 301 -8.23 -9.30 7.74
N ILE A 302 -8.25 -8.60 8.86
CA ILE A 302 -7.10 -7.91 9.42
C ILE A 302 -6.78 -8.57 10.75
N SER A 303 -5.65 -9.27 10.83
CA SER A 303 -5.20 -9.89 12.08
C SER A 303 -4.50 -8.89 12.97
N SER A 304 -4.69 -9.02 14.28
CA SER A 304 -4.07 -8.19 15.31
C SER A 304 -3.20 -9.04 16.22
N TYR A 305 -1.97 -8.58 16.47
CA TYR A 305 -1.02 -9.22 17.38
C TYR A 305 -0.54 -8.25 18.45
N ALA A 306 -0.27 -8.78 19.64
CA ALA A 306 0.58 -8.10 20.61
C ALA A 306 2.04 -8.41 20.35
N ILE A 307 2.90 -7.38 20.38
CA ILE A 307 4.35 -7.51 20.28
C ILE A 307 4.92 -7.49 21.69
N THR A 308 5.50 -8.61 22.14
CA THR A 308 6.17 -8.67 23.44
C THR A 308 7.42 -7.79 23.46
N PRO A 309 7.99 -7.44 24.62
CA PRO A 309 9.25 -6.71 24.69
C PRO A 309 10.40 -7.38 23.92
N GLY A 310 10.42 -8.71 23.87
CA GLY A 310 11.42 -9.50 23.13
C GLY A 310 11.13 -9.62 21.64
N GLY A 311 10.01 -9.09 21.14
CA GLY A 311 9.64 -9.14 19.71
C GLY A 311 8.87 -10.40 19.30
N SER A 312 8.51 -11.30 20.21
CA SER A 312 7.59 -12.39 19.92
C SER A 312 6.17 -11.87 19.71
N LEU A 313 5.42 -12.49 18.80
CA LEU A 313 4.03 -12.13 18.51
C LEU A 313 3.05 -13.05 19.24
N VAL A 314 1.96 -12.46 19.73
CA VAL A 314 0.82 -13.18 20.28
C VAL A 314 -0.41 -12.78 19.48
N LEU A 315 -1.00 -13.71 18.70
CA LEU A 315 -2.22 -13.46 17.96
C LEU A 315 -3.38 -13.18 18.91
N LEU A 316 -4.08 -12.07 18.70
CA LEU A 316 -5.22 -11.63 19.54
C LEU A 316 -6.57 -11.88 18.86
N GLY A 317 -6.56 -12.03 17.54
CA GLY A 317 -7.76 -12.25 16.72
C GLY A 317 -7.69 -11.56 15.39
N SER A 318 -8.80 -11.57 14.65
CA SER A 318 -8.95 -10.86 13.38
C SER A 318 -10.22 -10.04 13.33
N THR A 319 -10.23 -9.03 12.48
CA THR A 319 -11.38 -8.15 12.19
C THR A 319 -11.69 -8.24 10.70
N PRO A 320 -12.97 -8.51 10.31
CA PRO A 320 -13.35 -8.55 8.90
C PRO A 320 -13.08 -7.22 8.19
N PHE A 321 -12.58 -7.30 6.97
CA PHE A 321 -12.45 -6.19 6.05
C PHE A 321 -13.75 -6.02 5.27
N GLY A 322 -14.73 -5.30 5.82
CA GLY A 322 -15.99 -4.95 5.19
C GLY A 322 -16.73 -6.14 4.57
N SER A 323 -17.03 -6.10 3.28
CA SER A 323 -17.64 -7.20 2.57
C SER A 323 -16.60 -8.27 2.21
N ALA A 324 -16.88 -9.54 2.49
CA ALA A 324 -16.02 -10.67 2.15
C ALA A 324 -15.60 -10.62 0.68
N GLY A 325 -14.30 -10.75 0.41
CA GLY A 325 -13.74 -10.74 -0.94
C GLY A 325 -13.38 -9.36 -1.48
N ALA A 326 -13.41 -8.31 -0.70
CA ALA A 326 -12.98 -6.95 -1.08
C ALA A 326 -11.50 -6.84 -1.49
N GLY A 327 -10.69 -7.90 -1.29
CA GLY A 327 -9.28 -7.94 -1.65
C GLY A 327 -8.51 -6.88 -0.90
N ALA A 328 -8.52 -7.00 0.44
CA ALA A 328 -7.77 -6.11 1.29
C ALA A 328 -6.29 -6.13 0.90
N VAL A 329 -5.73 -4.96 0.63
CA VAL A 329 -4.34 -4.75 0.23
C VAL A 329 -3.77 -3.63 1.09
N ASP A 330 -2.71 -2.98 0.69
CA ASP A 330 -1.91 -2.05 1.47
C ASP A 330 -2.69 -1.24 2.55
N ALA A 331 -2.07 -1.01 3.68
CA ALA A 331 -2.67 -0.34 4.82
C ALA A 331 -1.72 0.71 5.41
N ARG A 332 -2.30 1.73 6.08
CA ARG A 332 -1.52 2.76 6.77
C ARG A 332 -2.26 3.30 7.99
N LEU A 333 -1.56 3.40 9.12
CA LEU A 333 -2.03 4.12 10.29
C LEU A 333 -1.97 5.63 10.07
N SER A 334 -2.98 6.33 10.57
CA SER A 334 -2.94 7.80 10.66
C SER A 334 -1.81 8.26 11.60
N PRO A 335 -1.25 9.48 11.43
CA PRO A 335 -0.13 9.97 12.26
C PRO A 335 -0.43 10.01 13.76
N ASP A 336 -1.70 10.09 14.16
CA ASP A 336 -2.13 10.02 15.56
C ASP A 336 -2.37 8.57 16.05
N GLY A 337 -2.21 7.57 15.16
CA GLY A 337 -2.39 6.15 15.46
C GLY A 337 -3.83 5.71 15.73
N ARG A 338 -4.82 6.59 15.48
CA ARG A 338 -6.23 6.34 15.84
C ARG A 338 -7.07 5.74 14.73
N THR A 339 -6.59 5.81 13.50
CA THR A 339 -7.30 5.27 12.34
C THR A 339 -6.36 4.43 11.51
N LEU A 340 -6.77 3.21 11.16
CA LEU A 340 -6.12 2.38 10.16
C LEU A 340 -6.93 2.49 8.87
N LEU A 341 -6.28 2.91 7.79
CA LEU A 341 -6.85 2.95 6.45
C LEU A 341 -6.33 1.75 5.66
N VAL A 342 -7.23 1.04 4.98
CA VAL A 342 -6.91 -0.17 4.23
C VAL A 342 -7.52 -0.09 2.84
N ASN A 343 -6.72 -0.28 1.80
CA ASN A 343 -7.19 -0.36 0.43
C ASN A 343 -7.89 -1.69 0.16
N GLY A 344 -9.03 -1.64 -0.53
CA GLY A 344 -9.76 -2.80 -1.04
C GLY A 344 -9.73 -2.81 -2.56
N SER A 345 -8.74 -3.52 -3.14
CA SER A 345 -8.46 -3.49 -4.58
C SER A 345 -9.55 -4.15 -5.45
N LYS A 346 -10.35 -5.06 -4.90
CA LYS A 346 -11.46 -5.69 -5.64
C LYS A 346 -12.76 -4.92 -5.56
N ALA A 347 -12.93 -4.10 -4.53
CA ALA A 347 -14.13 -3.31 -4.30
C ALA A 347 -13.93 -1.83 -4.65
N ASP A 348 -12.72 -1.43 -5.03
CA ASP A 348 -12.32 -0.06 -5.34
C ASP A 348 -12.71 0.90 -4.20
N VAL A 349 -12.25 0.59 -2.99
CA VAL A 349 -12.59 1.34 -1.77
C VAL A 349 -11.37 1.53 -0.86
N ILE A 350 -11.48 2.51 0.04
CA ILE A 350 -10.68 2.60 1.27
C ILE A 350 -11.60 2.30 2.43
N ALA A 351 -11.29 1.27 3.22
CA ALA A 351 -11.94 1.05 4.51
C ALA A 351 -11.18 1.77 5.63
N SER A 352 -11.94 2.34 6.56
CA SER A 352 -11.42 3.11 7.70
C SER A 352 -11.81 2.43 9.01
N PHE A 353 -10.82 2.11 9.85
CA PHE A 353 -11.03 1.46 11.14
C PHE A 353 -10.55 2.36 12.27
N ALA A 354 -11.39 2.56 13.30
CA ALA A 354 -10.93 3.10 14.56
C ALA A 354 -10.01 2.10 15.25
N VAL A 355 -8.85 2.58 15.74
CA VAL A 355 -7.85 1.79 16.45
C VAL A 355 -7.91 2.08 17.94
N ASN A 356 -8.10 1.04 18.75
CA ASN A 356 -8.06 1.13 20.21
C ASN A 356 -7.20 -0.04 20.75
N GLY A 357 -5.91 0.21 20.90
CA GLY A 357 -4.92 -0.83 21.18
C GLY A 357 -4.89 -1.85 20.03
N SER A 358 -5.18 -3.11 20.31
CA SER A 358 -5.28 -4.17 19.29
C SER A 358 -6.63 -4.26 18.60
N SER A 359 -7.66 -3.56 19.10
CA SER A 359 -9.03 -3.66 18.59
C SER A 359 -9.23 -2.71 17.41
N LEU A 360 -9.76 -3.25 16.32
CA LEU A 360 -10.18 -2.50 15.13
C LEU A 360 -11.70 -2.50 15.05
N THR A 361 -12.28 -1.32 14.77
CA THR A 361 -13.73 -1.19 14.55
C THR A 361 -13.94 -0.37 13.29
N GLU A 362 -14.58 -0.95 12.27
CA GLU A 362 -14.89 -0.22 11.04
C GLU A 362 -15.79 0.98 11.35
N LEU A 363 -15.42 2.14 10.79
CA LEU A 363 -16.15 3.39 11.02
C LEU A 363 -17.47 3.41 10.24
N PRO A 364 -18.53 4.05 10.78
CA PRO A 364 -19.82 4.16 10.09
C PRO A 364 -19.76 4.89 8.75
N SER A 365 -18.72 5.71 8.51
CA SER A 365 -18.45 6.41 7.25
C SER A 365 -17.66 5.56 6.24
N SER A 366 -17.20 4.38 6.65
CA SER A 366 -16.51 3.42 5.79
C SER A 366 -17.52 2.55 5.02
N PRO A 367 -17.15 2.02 3.83
CA PRO A 367 -15.96 2.36 3.06
C PRO A 367 -16.11 3.64 2.23
N THR A 368 -14.98 4.26 1.86
CA THR A 368 -14.92 5.40 0.94
C THR A 368 -14.59 4.89 -0.47
N PRO A 369 -15.39 5.21 -1.52
CA PRO A 369 -15.09 4.79 -2.89
C PRO A 369 -13.81 5.42 -3.43
N LEU A 370 -13.04 4.65 -4.18
CA LEU A 370 -11.93 5.11 -5.02
C LEU A 370 -12.45 5.60 -6.39
N PRO A 371 -11.67 6.38 -7.15
CA PRO A 371 -12.01 6.77 -8.51
C PRO A 371 -12.24 5.56 -9.43
N VAL A 372 -13.11 5.73 -10.42
CA VAL A 372 -13.38 4.69 -11.42
C VAL A 372 -12.10 4.34 -12.19
N GLY A 373 -11.77 3.07 -12.27
CA GLY A 373 -10.58 2.55 -12.94
C GLY A 373 -9.32 2.54 -12.08
N ALA A 374 -9.41 2.91 -10.80
CA ALA A 374 -8.34 2.73 -9.86
C ALA A 374 -8.08 1.23 -9.61
N VAL A 375 -6.80 0.85 -9.56
CA VAL A 375 -6.32 -0.43 -9.04
C VAL A 375 -5.39 -0.12 -7.87
N ALA A 376 -5.98 0.12 -6.71
CA ALA A 376 -5.29 0.65 -5.54
C ALA A 376 -3.97 -0.06 -5.26
N SER A 377 -2.88 0.69 -5.24
CA SER A 377 -1.52 0.21 -5.01
C SER A 377 -0.74 1.23 -4.18
N GLY A 378 -0.54 0.94 -2.92
CA GLY A 378 0.07 1.87 -1.97
C GLY A 378 -0.92 2.90 -1.41
N ILE A 379 -0.78 3.18 -0.12
CA ILE A 379 -1.53 4.23 0.58
C ILE A 379 -0.61 4.96 1.55
N VAL A 380 -0.72 6.27 1.62
CA VAL A 380 -0.05 7.10 2.63
C VAL A 380 -1.03 8.05 3.30
N VAL A 381 -0.72 8.42 4.53
CA VAL A 381 -1.56 9.29 5.39
C VAL A 381 -0.66 10.34 6.04
N ASP A 382 -1.05 11.62 5.95
CA ASP A 382 -0.38 12.75 6.63
C ASP A 382 -1.19 13.28 7.82
#